data_3d14d23c01ab2726d5c24c52d24677dd
#
_entry.id   3d14d23c01ab2726d5c24c52d24677dd
#
_cell.length_a   1.000
_cell.length_b   1.000
_cell.length_c   1.000
_cell.angle_alpha   90.00
_cell.angle_beta   90.00
_cell.angle_gamma   90.00
#
_symmetry.space_group_name_H-M   'P 1'
#
loop_
_entity.id
_entity.type
_entity.pdbx_description
1 polymer ?
#
loop_
_entity_poly.entity_id
_entity_poly.type
_entity_poly.pdbx_seq_one_letter_code
_entity_poly.pdbx_strand_id
1 'polypeptide(L)'
;MDMRPIPGFPCYFATADGHIWTIKAKGGNDRTPGRTGAPRELSYHVDKMGYYKVNLDLNGKTFSRAVHRLVLETFIGPRPIGQEACHYPDHRKCNNALSNLRWDTHAENKYDHYRDKTRATQKRCR
;
A
#
# COMPACT_ATOMS: atom_id res chain seq x y z
N MET A 1 -7.85 -1.21 -16.18
CA MET A 1 -7.51 -1.01 -14.77
C MET A 1 -6.74 0.29 -14.64
N ASP A 2 -7.22 1.20 -13.80
CA ASP A 2 -6.65 2.54 -13.68
C ASP A 2 -5.46 2.53 -12.73
N MET A 3 -4.26 2.62 -13.28
CA MET A 3 -3.02 2.68 -12.51
C MET A 3 -2.52 4.11 -12.44
N ARG A 4 -2.22 4.60 -11.24
CA ARG A 4 -1.66 5.93 -11.04
C ARG A 4 -0.23 5.86 -10.51
N PRO A 5 0.67 6.75 -10.98
CA PRO A 5 2.05 6.74 -10.52
C PRO A 5 2.14 7.08 -9.04
N ILE A 6 3.01 6.34 -8.33
CA ILE A 6 3.24 6.56 -6.90
C ILE A 6 4.19 7.75 -6.74
N PRO A 7 3.82 8.76 -5.94
CA PRO A 7 4.71 9.90 -5.71
C PRO A 7 6.05 9.48 -5.10
N GLY A 8 7.14 9.97 -5.68
CA GLY A 8 8.49 9.69 -5.20
C GLY A 8 9.09 8.36 -5.65
N PHE A 9 8.33 7.52 -6.36
CA PHE A 9 8.82 6.22 -6.83
C PHE A 9 8.52 6.07 -8.32
N PRO A 10 9.41 6.55 -9.19
CA PRO A 10 9.22 6.41 -10.65
C PRO A 10 9.12 4.94 -11.05
N CYS A 11 8.30 4.66 -12.07
CA CYS A 11 8.05 3.31 -12.59
C CYS A 11 7.21 2.41 -11.69
N TYR A 12 6.64 2.96 -10.63
CA TYR A 12 5.72 2.24 -9.75
C TYR A 12 4.35 2.89 -9.76
N PHE A 13 3.30 2.05 -9.71
CA PHE A 13 1.92 2.48 -9.84
C PHE A 13 1.06 1.80 -8.79
N ALA A 14 0.01 2.48 -8.35
CA ALA A 14 -0.99 1.91 -7.46
C ALA A 14 -2.34 1.87 -8.16
N THR A 15 -3.15 0.87 -7.82
CA THR A 15 -4.52 0.74 -8.30
C THR A 15 -5.49 0.92 -7.14
N ALA A 16 -6.72 1.34 -7.47
CA ALA A 16 -7.75 1.59 -6.46
C ALA A 16 -8.21 0.31 -5.76
N ASP A 17 -7.93 -0.86 -6.32
CA ASP A 17 -8.24 -2.14 -5.70
C ASP A 17 -7.14 -2.62 -4.73
N GLY A 18 -6.08 -1.83 -4.55
CA GLY A 18 -5.08 -2.12 -3.52
C GLY A 18 -3.88 -2.91 -3.99
N HIS A 19 -3.55 -2.85 -5.26
CA HIS A 19 -2.39 -3.53 -5.82
C HIS A 19 -1.32 -2.56 -6.27
N ILE A 20 -0.08 -2.99 -6.23
CA ILE A 20 1.07 -2.19 -6.64
C ILE A 20 1.70 -2.83 -7.87
N TRP A 21 1.96 -2.03 -8.88
CA TRP A 21 2.49 -2.46 -10.16
C TRP A 21 3.79 -1.74 -10.47
N THR A 22 4.62 -2.35 -11.31
CA THR A 22 5.84 -1.72 -11.80
C THR A 22 6.01 -2.00 -13.28
N ILE A 23 6.65 -1.06 -13.97
CA ILE A 23 7.11 -1.25 -15.35
C ILE A 23 8.61 -1.46 -15.41
N LYS A 24 9.30 -1.53 -14.28
CA LYS A 24 10.73 -1.85 -14.27
C LYS A 24 10.96 -3.27 -14.78
N ALA A 25 11.95 -3.42 -15.66
CA ALA A 25 12.29 -4.72 -16.17
C ALA A 25 12.75 -5.64 -15.03
N LYS A 26 12.29 -6.90 -15.07
CA LYS A 26 12.73 -7.90 -14.13
C LYS A 26 14.08 -8.44 -14.57
N GLY A 27 15.11 -8.19 -13.77
CA GLY A 27 16.43 -8.72 -14.07
C GLY A 27 17.40 -8.33 -12.98
N GLY A 28 17.95 -9.32 -12.30
CA GLY A 28 18.81 -9.08 -11.13
C GLY A 28 20.11 -8.35 -11.41
N ASN A 29 20.53 -8.23 -12.65
CA ASN A 29 21.79 -7.57 -13.02
C ASN A 29 21.59 -6.48 -14.05
N ASP A 30 20.47 -5.81 -13.99
CA ASP A 30 20.23 -4.74 -14.94
C ASP A 30 21.11 -3.53 -14.62
N ARG A 31 22.17 -3.41 -15.36
CA ARG A 31 23.08 -2.28 -15.28
C ARG A 31 22.60 -1.07 -16.07
N THR A 32 21.42 -1.16 -16.67
CA THR A 32 20.86 -0.07 -17.46
C THR A 32 19.81 0.66 -16.64
N PRO A 33 20.14 1.83 -16.07
CA PRO A 33 19.14 2.60 -15.31
C PRO A 33 17.97 2.99 -16.21
N GLY A 34 16.76 2.86 -15.68
CA GLY A 34 15.57 3.27 -16.40
C GLY A 34 15.02 2.27 -17.39
N ARG A 35 15.55 1.06 -17.46
CA ARG A 35 14.98 0.03 -18.32
C ARG A 35 13.58 -0.33 -17.87
N THR A 36 12.62 -0.24 -18.79
CA THR A 36 11.21 -0.53 -18.52
C THR A 36 10.72 -1.67 -19.40
N GLY A 37 9.64 -2.29 -18.98
CA GLY A 37 9.00 -3.37 -19.70
C GLY A 37 7.50 -3.36 -19.51
N ALA A 38 6.84 -4.48 -19.79
CA ALA A 38 5.41 -4.61 -19.58
C ALA A 38 5.07 -4.48 -18.09
N PRO A 39 3.92 -3.87 -17.74
CA PRO A 39 3.51 -3.77 -16.35
C PRO A 39 3.36 -5.15 -15.71
N ARG A 40 3.85 -5.28 -14.49
CA ARG A 40 3.67 -6.49 -13.69
C ARG A 40 3.29 -6.14 -12.27
N GLU A 41 2.48 -6.97 -11.66
CA GLU A 41 2.09 -6.77 -10.26
C GLU A 41 3.23 -7.18 -9.34
N LEU A 42 3.50 -6.35 -8.33
CA LEU A 42 4.50 -6.69 -7.33
C LEU A 42 3.93 -7.67 -6.31
N SER A 43 4.75 -8.65 -5.95
CA SER A 43 4.45 -9.51 -4.82
C SER A 43 4.59 -8.71 -3.52
N TYR A 44 3.69 -8.95 -2.59
CA TYR A 44 3.76 -8.35 -1.28
C TYR A 44 4.28 -9.33 -0.24
N HIS A 45 4.81 -8.81 0.85
CA HIS A 45 5.13 -9.60 2.04
C HIS A 45 4.37 -9.01 3.23
N VAL A 46 4.20 -9.82 4.28
CA VAL A 46 3.43 -9.41 5.47
C VAL A 46 4.43 -9.11 6.59
N ASP A 47 4.31 -7.94 7.22
CA ASP A 47 5.19 -7.56 8.31
C ASP A 47 4.73 -8.17 9.64
N LYS A 48 5.45 -7.85 10.73
CA LYS A 48 5.15 -8.38 12.07
C LYS A 48 3.75 -8.02 12.56
N MET A 49 3.22 -6.89 12.09
CA MET A 49 1.91 -6.39 12.48
C MET A 49 0.80 -6.90 11.58
N GLY A 50 1.13 -7.67 10.54
CA GLY A 50 0.16 -8.18 9.59
C GLY A 50 -0.15 -7.25 8.42
N TYR A 51 0.57 -6.15 8.26
CA TYR A 51 0.39 -5.24 7.15
C TYR A 51 1.08 -5.76 5.89
N TYR A 52 0.45 -5.53 4.75
CA TYR A 52 1.01 -5.88 3.45
C TYR A 52 1.99 -4.80 3.02
N LYS A 53 3.19 -5.23 2.67
CA LYS A 53 4.27 -4.35 2.22
C LYS A 53 4.84 -4.82 0.89
N VAL A 54 5.36 -3.87 0.14
CA VAL A 54 6.10 -4.14 -1.11
C VAL A 54 7.46 -3.47 -1.03
N ASN A 55 8.40 -3.99 -1.80
CA ASN A 55 9.74 -3.41 -1.92
C ASN A 55 9.81 -2.57 -3.19
N LEU A 56 10.20 -1.32 -3.05
CA LEU A 56 10.36 -0.38 -4.14
C LEU A 56 11.83 0.02 -4.25
N ASP A 57 12.37 -0.02 -5.46
CA ASP A 57 13.76 0.34 -5.71
C ASP A 57 13.85 1.78 -6.22
N LEU A 58 14.70 2.56 -5.59
CA LEU A 58 14.95 3.95 -5.97
C LEU A 58 16.44 4.28 -5.79
N ASN A 59 17.10 4.70 -6.87
CA ASN A 59 18.49 5.10 -6.85
C ASN A 59 19.43 4.04 -6.23
N GLY A 60 19.20 2.76 -6.58
CA GLY A 60 20.01 1.65 -6.08
C GLY A 60 19.70 1.20 -4.66
N LYS A 61 18.69 1.79 -4.03
CA LYS A 61 18.25 1.42 -2.68
C LYS A 61 16.87 0.82 -2.73
N THR A 62 16.62 -0.15 -1.85
CA THR A 62 15.32 -0.80 -1.72
C THR A 62 14.60 -0.27 -0.48
N PHE A 63 13.37 0.19 -0.67
CA PHE A 63 12.52 0.70 0.40
C PHE A 63 11.32 -0.22 0.58
N SER A 64 11.07 -0.66 1.80
CA SER A 64 9.85 -1.40 2.15
C SER A 64 8.77 -0.40 2.51
N ARG A 65 7.62 -0.48 1.86
CA ARG A 65 6.50 0.46 2.08
C ARG A 65 5.19 -0.30 2.18
N ALA A 66 4.34 0.14 3.10
CA ALA A 66 3.03 -0.45 3.28
C ALA A 66 2.12 -0.13 2.09
N VAL A 67 1.43 -1.14 1.58
CA VAL A 67 0.54 -1.00 0.41
C VAL A 67 -0.57 0.02 0.70
N HIS A 68 -1.20 -0.04 1.87
CA HIS A 68 -2.29 0.87 2.21
C HIS A 68 -1.84 2.34 2.21
N ARG A 69 -0.62 2.61 2.67
CA ARG A 69 -0.07 3.97 2.63
C ARG A 69 0.19 4.43 1.20
N LEU A 70 0.74 3.55 0.37
CA LEU A 70 1.02 3.88 -1.03
C LEU A 70 -0.27 4.20 -1.80
N VAL A 71 -1.32 3.44 -1.57
CA VAL A 71 -2.62 3.69 -2.20
C VAL A 71 -3.17 5.06 -1.77
N LEU A 72 -3.14 5.37 -0.46
CA LEU A 72 -3.61 6.67 0.03
C LEU A 72 -2.77 7.83 -0.50
N GLU A 73 -1.45 7.70 -0.48
CA GLU A 73 -0.56 8.76 -0.98
C GLU A 73 -0.77 9.02 -2.47
N THR A 74 -1.08 7.97 -3.24
CA THR A 74 -1.25 8.07 -4.69
C THR A 74 -2.60 8.68 -5.07
N PHE A 75 -3.68 8.28 -4.40
CA PHE A 75 -5.04 8.66 -4.79
C PHE A 75 -5.61 9.84 -3.99
N ILE A 76 -5.23 9.97 -2.73
CA ILE A 76 -5.75 11.04 -1.86
C ILE A 76 -4.74 12.16 -1.71
N GLY A 77 -3.49 11.81 -1.46
CA GLY A 77 -2.42 12.79 -1.26
C GLY A 77 -1.50 12.43 -0.09
N PRO A 78 -0.50 13.29 0.19
CA PRO A 78 0.46 13.01 1.24
C PRO A 78 -0.21 12.94 2.60
N ARG A 79 0.41 12.20 3.51
CA ARG A 79 -0.10 12.02 4.87
C ARG A 79 -0.22 13.36 5.59
N PRO A 80 -1.43 13.73 6.06
CA PRO A 80 -1.58 14.91 6.90
C PRO A 80 -0.82 14.74 8.22
N ILE A 81 -0.36 15.86 8.78
CA ILE A 81 0.36 15.87 10.05
C ILE A 81 -0.54 15.29 11.14
N GLY A 82 -0.04 14.34 11.92
CA GLY A 82 -0.77 13.73 13.01
C GLY A 82 -1.77 12.66 12.60
N GLN A 83 -1.81 12.29 11.31
CA GLN A 83 -2.72 11.25 10.83
C GLN A 83 -1.95 10.02 10.38
N GLU A 84 -2.65 8.89 10.36
CA GLU A 84 -2.10 7.62 9.92
C GLU A 84 -3.07 6.92 8.95
N ALA A 85 -2.56 5.96 8.21
CA ALA A 85 -3.37 5.18 7.28
C ALA A 85 -4.23 4.17 8.05
N CYS A 86 -5.54 4.19 7.79
CA CYS A 86 -6.51 3.38 8.51
C CYS A 86 -7.31 2.51 7.56
N HIS A 87 -7.61 1.29 8.00
CA HIS A 87 -8.54 0.37 7.33
C HIS A 87 -9.92 0.52 7.97
N TYR A 88 -10.90 0.96 7.19
CA TYR A 88 -12.27 1.15 7.65
C TYR A 88 -13.24 1.16 6.46
N PRO A 89 -14.39 0.50 6.51
CA PRO A 89 -14.98 -0.21 7.67
C PRO A 89 -14.44 -1.62 7.90
N ASP A 90 -13.73 -2.20 6.92
CA ASP A 90 -13.13 -3.52 7.09
C ASP A 90 -11.72 -3.36 7.67
N HIS A 91 -11.52 -3.79 8.92
CA HIS A 91 -10.24 -3.64 9.60
C HIS A 91 -9.21 -4.68 9.20
N ARG A 92 -9.54 -5.60 8.30
CA ARG A 92 -8.55 -6.57 7.81
C ARG A 92 -7.45 -5.85 7.04
N LYS A 93 -6.22 -6.10 7.43
CA LYS A 93 -5.05 -5.45 6.85
C LYS A 93 -4.77 -5.87 5.40
N CYS A 94 -5.45 -6.90 4.93
CA CYS A 94 -5.37 -7.35 3.54
C CYS A 94 -6.31 -6.61 2.60
N ASN A 95 -7.31 -5.90 3.13
CA ASN A 95 -8.23 -5.12 2.29
C ASN A 95 -7.68 -3.71 2.09
N ASN A 96 -6.81 -3.59 1.09
CA ASN A 96 -6.12 -2.34 0.76
C ASN A 96 -6.80 -1.57 -0.38
N ALA A 97 -8.05 -1.89 -0.68
CA ALA A 97 -8.83 -1.13 -1.65
C ALA A 97 -9.02 0.31 -1.17
N LEU A 98 -8.94 1.27 -2.08
CA LEU A 98 -9.06 2.69 -1.75
C LEU A 98 -10.35 2.98 -0.98
N SER A 99 -11.46 2.33 -1.33
CA SER A 99 -12.74 2.49 -0.65
C SER A 99 -12.71 2.07 0.82
N ASN A 100 -11.70 1.32 1.23
CA ASN A 100 -11.51 0.84 2.60
C ASN A 100 -10.38 1.54 3.34
N LEU A 101 -9.84 2.62 2.78
CA LEU A 101 -8.68 3.32 3.34
C LEU A 101 -9.01 4.78 3.57
N ARG A 102 -8.43 5.35 4.63
CA ARG A 102 -8.48 6.78 4.88
C ARG A 102 -7.30 7.21 5.74
N TRP A 103 -6.95 8.49 5.63
CA TRP A 103 -6.09 9.13 6.60
C TRP A 103 -6.93 9.58 7.79
N ASP A 104 -6.52 9.22 9.00
CA ASP A 104 -7.22 9.67 10.20
C ASP A 104 -6.27 9.68 11.39
N THR A 105 -6.72 10.29 12.49
CA THR A 105 -5.91 10.37 13.70
C THR A 105 -5.78 9.00 14.36
N HIS A 106 -4.74 8.83 15.16
CA HIS A 106 -4.53 7.61 15.94
C HIS A 106 -5.72 7.34 16.87
N ALA A 107 -6.28 8.38 17.47
CA ALA A 107 -7.44 8.26 18.35
C ALA A 107 -8.66 7.69 17.61
N GLU A 108 -8.95 8.20 16.42
CA GLU A 108 -10.08 7.71 15.62
C GLU A 108 -9.86 6.26 15.16
N ASN A 109 -8.64 5.95 14.73
CA ASN A 109 -8.30 4.60 14.32
C ASN A 109 -8.45 3.60 15.48
N LYS A 110 -7.98 3.97 16.66
CA LYS A 110 -8.12 3.17 17.87
C LYS A 110 -9.59 3.00 18.26
N TYR A 111 -10.39 4.05 18.11
CA TYR A 111 -11.82 4.02 18.41
C TYR A 111 -12.56 3.07 17.47
N ASP A 112 -12.25 3.09 16.20
CA ASP A 112 -12.82 2.17 15.22
C ASP A 112 -12.51 0.71 15.58
N HIS A 113 -11.26 0.42 15.96
CA HIS A 113 -10.88 -0.91 16.43
C HIS A 113 -11.64 -1.34 17.68
N TYR A 114 -11.85 -0.43 18.61
CA TYR A 114 -12.59 -0.71 19.83
C TYR A 114 -14.04 -1.06 19.53
N ARG A 115 -14.69 -0.33 18.66
CA ARG A 115 -16.08 -0.62 18.26
C ARG A 115 -16.20 -1.99 17.61
N ASP A 116 -15.21 -2.38 16.82
CA ASP A 116 -15.26 -3.64 16.10
C ASP A 116 -14.97 -4.86 16.95
N LYS A 117 -14.30 -4.70 18.08
CA LYS A 117 -14.12 -5.80 19.04
C LYS A 117 -15.44 -6.30 19.61
N THR A 118 -16.49 -5.49 19.56
CA THR A 118 -17.81 -5.88 20.01
C THR A 118 -18.64 -6.58 18.93
N ARG A 119 -18.16 -6.55 17.68
CA ARG A 119 -18.78 -7.31 16.59
C ARG A 119 -18.00 -8.60 16.42
N ALA A 120 -18.64 -9.70 16.77
CA ALA A 120 -18.05 -11.01 16.56
C ALA A 120 -17.72 -11.19 15.07
N THR A 121 -16.49 -11.51 14.76
CA THR A 121 -16.03 -12.09 13.51
C THR A 121 -15.75 -11.14 12.35
N GLN A 122 -14.56 -10.61 12.32
CA GLN A 122 -13.94 -10.32 11.04
C GLN A 122 -13.21 -11.58 10.55
N LYS A 123 -13.48 -11.96 9.31
CA LYS A 123 -12.76 -13.07 8.68
C LYS A 123 -11.29 -12.71 8.58
N ARG A 124 -10.41 -13.66 8.90
CA ARG A 124 -8.98 -13.48 8.76
C ARG A 124 -8.61 -13.34 7.28
N CYS A 125 -7.57 -12.57 7.01
CA CYS A 125 -6.96 -12.51 5.70
C CYS A 125 -6.38 -13.88 5.33
N ARG A 126 -6.57 -14.25 4.10
CA ARG A 126 -5.97 -15.47 3.56
C ARG A 126 -4.69 -15.16 2.81
#